data_ba73f9e238ebb03ab33cf4e43f4ade07
#
_entry.id   ba73f9e238ebb03ab33cf4e43f4ade07
#
_cell.length_a   1.000
_cell.length_b   1.000
_cell.length_c   1.000
_cell.angle_alpha   90.00
_cell.angle_beta   90.00
_cell.angle_gamma   90.00
#
_symmetry.space_group_name_H-M   'P 1'
#
loop_
_entity.id
_entity.type
_entity.pdbx_description
1 polymer ?
#
loop_
_entity_poly.entity_id
_entity_poly.type
_entity_poly.pdbx_seq_one_letter_code
_entity_poly.pdbx_strand_id
1 'polypeptide(L)'
;MIAGHFGFAALVKSRERQVPLWALMLAAAWLDIVFVPFFMTGVERLQTAPGTHGGYGNGIIYADYTHSFVGMLVLAAILAAICLPIWGRRSAIVIGLVAASHWVLDLLVHRADMPILPGNLAHLPRLGFGLWRFSWLSAAIESALVLLGAWAYWIAARSASMNAKQKPRLAAAVAILIATFGILILYLDVSS
;
A
#
# COMPACT_ATOMS: atom_id res chain seq x y z
N MET A 1 -3.71 -3.61 -4.98
CA MET A 1 -4.46 -2.43 -4.45
C MET A 1 -3.57 -1.19 -4.28
N ILE A 2 -2.79 -0.84 -5.31
CA ILE A 2 -1.69 0.17 -5.22
C ILE A 2 -2.18 1.55 -4.77
N ALA A 3 -3.24 2.06 -5.38
CA ALA A 3 -3.77 3.38 -5.06
C ALA A 3 -4.27 3.47 -3.60
N GLY A 4 -4.93 2.43 -3.10
CA GLY A 4 -5.43 2.35 -1.73
C GLY A 4 -4.32 2.43 -0.69
N HIS A 5 -3.15 1.80 -0.93
CA HIS A 5 -2.00 1.88 -0.04
C HIS A 5 -1.50 3.32 0.11
N PHE A 6 -1.44 4.07 -0.99
CA PHE A 6 -1.05 5.49 -0.96
C PHE A 6 -2.09 6.35 -0.26
N GLY A 7 -3.38 6.07 -0.46
CA GLY A 7 -4.47 6.71 0.28
C GLY A 7 -4.33 6.52 1.79
N PHE A 8 -4.05 5.29 2.22
CA PHE A 8 -3.80 4.97 3.63
C PHE A 8 -2.55 5.69 4.18
N ALA A 9 -1.44 5.72 3.43
CA ALA A 9 -0.24 6.45 3.83
C ALA A 9 -0.52 7.96 4.03
N ALA A 10 -1.32 8.58 3.16
CA ALA A 10 -1.74 9.96 3.30
C ALA A 10 -2.63 10.17 4.53
N LEU A 11 -3.51 9.22 4.84
CA LEU A 11 -4.34 9.23 6.05
C LEU A 11 -3.46 9.17 7.32
N VAL A 12 -2.47 8.28 7.35
CA VAL A 12 -1.49 8.21 8.46
C VAL A 12 -0.73 9.52 8.58
N LYS A 13 -0.29 10.13 7.46
CA LYS A 13 0.41 11.42 7.47
C LYS A 13 -0.40 12.54 8.10
N SER A 14 -1.71 12.51 8.01
CA SER A 14 -2.58 13.52 8.64
C SER A 14 -2.41 13.58 10.16
N ARG A 15 -1.99 12.50 10.80
CA ARG A 15 -1.78 12.37 12.25
C ARG A 15 -0.30 12.27 12.64
N GLU A 16 0.54 11.73 11.76
CA GLU A 16 1.98 11.58 11.98
C GLU A 16 2.75 12.74 11.32
N ARG A 17 3.26 13.66 12.15
CA ARG A 17 3.93 14.88 11.67
C ARG A 17 5.43 14.69 11.45
N GLN A 18 6.07 13.79 12.18
CA GLN A 18 7.53 13.64 12.19
C GLN A 18 8.05 12.92 10.94
N VAL A 19 7.33 11.90 10.47
CA VAL A 19 7.70 11.15 9.28
C VAL A 19 7.29 11.93 8.03
N PRO A 20 8.20 12.18 7.06
CA PRO A 20 7.84 12.85 5.82
C PRO A 20 6.87 11.99 4.98
N LEU A 21 6.00 12.65 4.19
CA LEU A 21 4.99 11.96 3.38
C LEU A 21 5.61 10.92 2.44
N TRP A 22 6.72 11.27 1.77
CA TRP A 22 7.38 10.34 0.84
C TRP A 22 7.84 9.05 1.51
N ALA A 23 8.28 9.10 2.77
CA ALA A 23 8.70 7.91 3.50
C ALA A 23 7.52 7.00 3.87
N LEU A 24 6.34 7.59 4.18
CA LEU A 24 5.12 6.81 4.38
C LEU A 24 4.60 6.20 3.08
N MET A 25 4.69 6.93 1.94
CA MET A 25 4.35 6.39 0.62
C MET A 25 5.26 5.22 0.25
N LEU A 26 6.57 5.36 0.46
CA LEU A 26 7.55 4.29 0.24
C LEU A 26 7.29 3.09 1.15
N ALA A 27 6.96 3.33 2.43
CA ALA A 27 6.60 2.27 3.36
C ALA A 27 5.33 1.53 2.93
N ALA A 28 4.32 2.26 2.45
CA ALA A 28 3.09 1.66 1.95
C ALA A 28 3.30 0.78 0.70
N ALA A 29 4.29 1.09 -0.13
CA ALA A 29 4.66 0.30 -1.31
C ALA A 29 5.81 -0.70 -1.03
N TRP A 30 6.26 -0.85 0.21
CA TRP A 30 7.49 -1.57 0.52
C TRP A 30 7.49 -3.02 0.09
N LEU A 31 6.38 -3.74 0.29
CA LEU A 31 6.26 -5.13 -0.11
C LEU A 31 6.37 -5.28 -1.63
N ASP A 32 5.71 -4.41 -2.38
CA ASP A 32 5.77 -4.39 -3.85
C ASP A 32 7.18 -4.04 -4.35
N ILE A 33 7.86 -3.11 -3.69
CA ILE A 33 9.24 -2.75 -4.03
C ILE A 33 10.16 -3.96 -3.89
N VAL A 34 9.98 -4.75 -2.84
CA VAL A 34 10.76 -5.98 -2.64
C VAL A 34 10.27 -7.11 -3.57
N PHE A 35 8.99 -7.14 -3.92
CA PHE A 35 8.44 -8.08 -4.90
C PHE A 35 9.09 -7.96 -6.29
N VAL A 36 9.38 -6.75 -6.75
CA VAL A 36 9.94 -6.51 -8.10
C VAL A 36 11.19 -7.34 -8.39
N PRO A 37 12.27 -7.31 -7.59
CA PRO A 37 13.44 -8.14 -7.85
C PRO A 37 13.14 -9.66 -7.77
N PHE A 38 12.26 -10.10 -6.91
CA PHE A 38 11.83 -11.51 -6.84
C PHE A 38 11.05 -11.92 -8.08
N PHE A 39 10.20 -11.04 -8.59
CA PHE A 39 9.48 -11.24 -9.84
C PHE A 39 10.43 -11.29 -11.05
N MET A 40 11.40 -10.36 -11.14
CA MET A 40 12.38 -10.30 -12.23
C MET A 40 13.30 -11.53 -12.27
N THR A 41 13.57 -12.13 -11.12
CA THR A 41 14.38 -13.36 -11.03
C THR A 41 13.56 -14.65 -11.16
N GLY A 42 12.24 -14.55 -11.31
CA GLY A 42 11.34 -15.70 -11.44
C GLY A 42 11.06 -16.45 -10.12
N VAL A 43 11.53 -15.92 -8.99
CA VAL A 43 11.24 -16.47 -7.65
C VAL A 43 9.77 -16.29 -7.31
N GLU A 44 9.23 -15.11 -7.62
CA GLU A 44 7.80 -14.79 -7.52
C GLU A 44 7.22 -14.58 -8.92
N ARG A 45 5.93 -14.80 -9.08
CA ARG A 45 5.29 -14.83 -10.41
C ARG A 45 3.90 -14.25 -10.37
N LEU A 46 3.48 -13.69 -11.51
CA LEU A 46 2.12 -13.26 -11.78
C LEU A 46 1.56 -14.08 -12.94
N GLN A 47 0.36 -14.60 -12.79
CA GLN A 47 -0.34 -15.33 -13.85
C GLN A 47 -1.75 -14.75 -14.03
N THR A 48 -2.23 -14.74 -15.26
CA THR A 48 -3.64 -14.41 -15.53
C THR A 48 -4.53 -15.53 -15.06
N ALA A 49 -5.61 -15.20 -14.36
CA ALA A 49 -6.57 -16.18 -13.88
C ALA A 49 -7.23 -16.90 -15.08
N PRO A 50 -7.42 -18.23 -15.04
CA PRO A 50 -8.05 -18.98 -16.12
C PRO A 50 -9.42 -18.41 -16.48
N GLY A 51 -9.66 -18.28 -17.79
CA GLY A 51 -10.92 -17.76 -18.33
C GLY A 51 -11.08 -16.24 -18.27
N THR A 52 -10.01 -15.49 -17.96
CA THR A 52 -10.00 -14.03 -17.97
C THR A 52 -8.96 -13.51 -18.98
N HIS A 53 -9.09 -12.25 -19.38
CA HIS A 53 -8.17 -11.60 -20.33
C HIS A 53 -7.09 -10.73 -19.64
N GLY A 54 -6.88 -10.94 -18.34
CA GLY A 54 -6.04 -10.06 -17.54
C GLY A 54 -6.81 -8.86 -16.96
N GLY A 55 -6.09 -7.82 -16.56
CA GLY A 55 -6.66 -6.60 -16.00
C GLY A 55 -6.91 -6.65 -14.49
N TYR A 56 -7.53 -5.61 -13.98
CA TYR A 56 -7.74 -5.37 -12.56
C TYR A 56 -8.41 -6.56 -11.85
N GLY A 57 -7.72 -7.10 -10.87
CA GLY A 57 -8.22 -8.21 -10.06
C GLY A 57 -8.23 -9.58 -10.74
N ASN A 58 -7.77 -9.70 -12.00
CA ASN A 58 -7.71 -10.95 -12.76
C ASN A 58 -6.34 -11.65 -12.69
N GLY A 59 -5.41 -11.14 -11.90
CA GLY A 59 -4.15 -11.80 -11.61
C GLY A 59 -4.27 -12.84 -10.49
N ILE A 60 -3.53 -13.94 -10.62
CA ILE A 60 -3.15 -14.81 -9.50
C ILE A 60 -1.71 -14.47 -9.19
N ILE A 61 -1.46 -14.01 -7.97
CA ILE A 61 -0.17 -13.49 -7.56
C ILE A 61 0.53 -14.54 -6.70
N TYR A 62 1.62 -15.11 -7.21
CA TYR A 62 2.48 -16.04 -6.48
C TYR A 62 3.61 -15.26 -5.82
N ALA A 63 3.27 -14.42 -4.86
CA ALA A 63 4.19 -13.64 -4.05
C ALA A 63 4.46 -14.37 -2.71
N ASP A 64 5.01 -15.58 -2.83
CA ASP A 64 5.08 -16.55 -1.75
C ASP A 64 6.06 -16.15 -0.63
N TYR A 65 6.94 -15.20 -0.87
CA TYR A 65 7.90 -14.69 0.12
C TYR A 65 7.50 -13.31 0.61
N THR A 66 7.32 -12.35 -0.30
CA THR A 66 7.11 -10.95 0.05
C THR A 66 5.72 -10.69 0.62
N HIS A 67 4.69 -11.37 0.12
CA HIS A 67 3.30 -11.24 0.58
C HIS A 67 2.85 -12.42 1.44
N SER A 68 3.77 -13.27 1.93
CA SER A 68 3.41 -14.16 3.03
C SER A 68 3.26 -13.36 4.34
N PHE A 69 2.41 -13.83 5.24
CA PHE A 69 2.20 -13.15 6.53
C PHE A 69 3.52 -12.97 7.31
N VAL A 70 4.33 -14.02 7.39
CA VAL A 70 5.63 -13.96 8.08
C VAL A 70 6.62 -13.11 7.28
N GLY A 71 6.64 -13.20 5.95
CA GLY A 71 7.48 -12.37 5.09
C GLY A 71 7.18 -10.88 5.28
N MET A 72 5.91 -10.50 5.33
CA MET A 72 5.47 -9.14 5.63
C MET A 72 6.00 -8.67 6.98
N LEU A 73 5.89 -9.49 8.05
CA LEU A 73 6.39 -9.12 9.38
C LEU A 73 7.90 -8.86 9.36
N VAL A 74 8.66 -9.73 8.68
CA VAL A 74 10.12 -9.58 8.53
C VAL A 74 10.46 -8.33 7.75
N LEU A 75 9.83 -8.09 6.60
CA LEU A 75 10.08 -6.92 5.76
C LEU A 75 9.71 -5.61 6.46
N ALA A 76 8.58 -5.58 7.18
CA ALA A 76 8.18 -4.43 7.97
C ALA A 76 9.16 -4.15 9.13
N ALA A 77 9.64 -5.20 9.80
CA ALA A 77 10.64 -5.08 10.86
C ALA A 77 12.00 -4.59 10.32
N ILE A 78 12.44 -5.08 9.17
CA ILE A 78 13.66 -4.62 8.49
C ILE A 78 13.55 -3.13 8.16
N LEU A 79 12.45 -2.69 7.54
CA LEU A 79 12.24 -1.29 7.20
C LEU A 79 12.22 -0.41 8.46
N ALA A 80 11.54 -0.85 9.52
CA ALA A 80 11.53 -0.15 10.80
C ALA A 80 12.95 -0.04 11.40
N ALA A 81 13.74 -1.12 11.36
CA ALA A 81 15.11 -1.12 11.85
C ALA A 81 16.02 -0.17 11.06
N ILE A 82 15.87 -0.12 9.73
CA ILE A 82 16.59 0.85 8.87
C ILE A 82 16.23 2.30 9.24
N CYS A 83 14.95 2.56 9.52
CA CYS A 83 14.46 3.89 9.82
C CYS A 83 14.72 4.34 11.27
N LEU A 84 15.03 3.41 12.17
CA LEU A 84 15.26 3.68 13.60
C LEU A 84 16.34 4.73 13.88
N PRO A 85 17.55 4.64 13.29
CA PRO A 85 18.61 5.62 13.49
C PRO A 85 18.30 6.98 12.82
N ILE A 86 17.42 7.01 11.82
CA ILE A 86 17.12 8.22 11.04
C ILE A 86 16.05 9.07 11.72
N TRP A 87 14.96 8.46 12.19
CA TRP A 87 13.77 9.18 12.69
C TRP A 87 13.36 8.80 14.12
N GLY A 88 14.15 7.95 14.79
CA GLY A 88 13.89 7.50 16.16
C GLY A 88 12.78 6.43 16.26
N ARG A 89 12.63 5.89 17.46
CA ARG A 89 11.80 4.70 17.75
C ARG A 89 10.33 4.85 17.33
N ARG A 90 9.71 5.99 17.66
CA ARG A 90 8.29 6.23 17.35
C ARG A 90 8.04 6.21 15.85
N SER A 91 8.83 6.96 15.09
CA SER A 91 8.71 7.05 13.64
C SER A 91 9.00 5.71 12.95
N ALA A 92 10.01 4.98 13.44
CA ALA A 92 10.34 3.65 12.93
C ALA A 92 9.17 2.66 13.10
N ILE A 93 8.51 2.67 14.26
CA ILE A 93 7.31 1.85 14.51
C ILE A 93 6.19 2.23 13.53
N VAL A 94 5.92 3.52 13.36
CA VAL A 94 4.87 3.97 12.41
C VAL A 94 5.18 3.52 10.99
N ILE A 95 6.43 3.65 10.53
CA ILE A 95 6.87 3.21 9.19
C ILE A 95 6.67 1.70 9.05
N GLY A 96 7.09 0.90 10.04
CA GLY A 96 6.87 -0.55 10.02
C GLY A 96 5.39 -0.94 10.00
N LEU A 97 4.55 -0.25 10.77
CA LEU A 97 3.10 -0.48 10.75
C LEU A 97 2.46 -0.10 9.42
N VAL A 98 2.92 0.97 8.77
CA VAL A 98 2.47 1.34 7.43
C VAL A 98 2.91 0.30 6.41
N ALA A 99 4.13 -0.23 6.49
CA ALA A 99 4.55 -1.33 5.63
C ALA A 99 3.71 -2.60 5.87
N ALA A 100 3.43 -2.94 7.13
CA ALA A 100 2.58 -4.09 7.45
C ALA A 100 1.12 -3.90 7.00
N SER A 101 0.60 -2.67 6.99
CA SER A 101 -0.76 -2.38 6.52
C SER A 101 -0.98 -2.73 5.05
N HIS A 102 0.07 -2.76 4.23
CA HIS A 102 0.01 -3.23 2.86
C HIS A 102 -0.62 -4.62 2.80
N TRP A 103 -0.06 -5.58 3.51
CA TRP A 103 -0.56 -6.94 3.55
C TRP A 103 -2.00 -7.04 4.06
N VAL A 104 -2.36 -6.23 5.06
CA VAL A 104 -3.73 -6.22 5.62
C VAL A 104 -4.75 -5.71 4.59
N LEU A 105 -4.40 -4.68 3.83
CA LEU A 105 -5.25 -4.14 2.78
C LEU A 105 -5.37 -5.11 1.61
N ASP A 106 -4.27 -5.77 1.24
CA ASP A 106 -4.26 -6.77 0.19
C ASP A 106 -5.05 -8.03 0.57
N LEU A 107 -5.05 -8.41 1.84
CA LEU A 107 -5.87 -9.53 2.33
C LEU A 107 -7.36 -9.35 2.00
N LEU A 108 -7.85 -8.11 1.95
CA LEU A 108 -9.25 -7.82 1.60
C LEU A 108 -9.53 -8.09 0.13
N VAL A 109 -8.61 -7.73 -0.74
CA VAL A 109 -8.85 -7.75 -2.19
C VAL A 109 -8.34 -9.02 -2.86
N HIS A 110 -7.22 -9.57 -2.43
CA HIS A 110 -6.60 -10.75 -3.00
C HIS A 110 -7.53 -11.97 -2.99
N ARG A 111 -7.40 -12.79 -4.00
CA ARG A 111 -7.92 -14.16 -3.98
C ARG A 111 -7.20 -14.94 -2.87
N ALA A 112 -7.64 -16.19 -2.59
CA ALA A 112 -6.93 -17.05 -1.63
C ALA A 112 -5.56 -17.49 -2.20
N ASP A 113 -4.66 -16.52 -2.41
CA ASP A 113 -3.33 -16.71 -2.99
C ASP A 113 -2.18 -16.23 -2.07
N MET A 114 -2.49 -15.61 -0.93
CA MET A 114 -1.52 -15.10 0.04
C MET A 114 -1.13 -16.19 1.07
N PRO A 115 0.12 -16.69 1.10
CA PRO A 115 0.52 -17.72 2.05
C PRO A 115 0.77 -17.16 3.46
N ILE A 116 0.70 -18.03 4.46
CA ILE A 116 1.05 -17.69 5.84
C ILE A 116 2.57 -17.71 6.02
N LEU A 117 3.22 -18.77 5.55
CA LEU A 117 4.67 -18.93 5.65
C LEU A 117 5.36 -18.67 4.31
N PRO A 118 6.58 -18.11 4.31
CA PRO A 118 7.35 -17.91 3.08
C PRO A 118 7.52 -19.20 2.28
N GLY A 119 7.42 -19.10 0.95
CA GLY A 119 7.48 -20.26 0.07
C GLY A 119 6.33 -21.24 0.25
N ASN A 120 5.26 -20.86 0.92
CA ASN A 120 4.14 -21.69 1.31
C ASN A 120 4.59 -22.98 2.05
N LEU A 121 5.60 -22.86 2.89
CA LEU A 121 6.09 -23.95 3.74
C LEU A 121 4.93 -24.56 4.55
N ALA A 122 4.96 -25.86 4.74
CA ALA A 122 3.93 -26.67 5.40
C ALA A 122 2.58 -26.71 4.67
N HIS A 123 2.48 -26.18 3.44
CA HIS A 123 1.25 -26.21 2.62
C HIS A 123 0.00 -25.75 3.36
N LEU A 124 0.14 -24.69 4.18
CA LEU A 124 -0.97 -24.10 4.91
C LEU A 124 -1.98 -23.47 3.95
N PRO A 125 -3.25 -23.31 4.37
CA PRO A 125 -4.24 -22.63 3.57
C PRO A 125 -3.77 -21.21 3.21
N ARG A 126 -3.96 -20.83 1.95
CA ARG A 126 -3.68 -19.47 1.49
C ARG A 126 -4.84 -18.54 1.90
N LEU A 127 -4.51 -17.31 2.20
CA LEU A 127 -5.45 -16.31 2.68
C LEU A 127 -5.84 -15.33 1.56
N GLY A 128 -6.99 -14.69 1.72
CA GLY A 128 -7.51 -13.67 0.81
C GLY A 128 -9.03 -13.70 0.78
N PHE A 129 -9.68 -12.54 0.96
CA PHE A 129 -11.15 -12.46 0.96
C PHE A 129 -11.74 -12.33 -0.44
N GLY A 130 -10.91 -12.07 -1.45
CA GLY A 130 -11.29 -12.14 -2.86
C GLY A 130 -12.19 -11.00 -3.33
N LEU A 131 -12.06 -9.80 -2.77
CA LEU A 131 -12.87 -8.66 -3.17
C LEU A 131 -12.63 -8.27 -4.65
N TRP A 132 -11.48 -8.62 -5.22
CA TRP A 132 -11.21 -8.44 -6.65
C TRP A 132 -12.18 -9.16 -7.59
N ARG A 133 -12.95 -10.14 -7.09
CA ARG A 133 -14.09 -10.71 -7.86
C ARG A 133 -15.16 -9.68 -8.19
N PHE A 134 -15.23 -8.61 -7.40
CA PHE A 134 -16.13 -7.49 -7.58
C PHE A 134 -15.31 -6.23 -7.87
N SER A 135 -14.73 -6.15 -9.07
CA SER A 135 -13.78 -5.11 -9.46
C SER A 135 -14.30 -3.68 -9.22
N TRP A 136 -15.59 -3.43 -9.49
CA TRP A 136 -16.23 -2.12 -9.23
C TRP A 136 -16.27 -1.78 -7.71
N LEU A 137 -16.53 -2.76 -6.84
CA LEU A 137 -16.55 -2.55 -5.38
C LEU A 137 -15.14 -2.33 -4.84
N SER A 138 -14.18 -3.11 -5.32
CA SER A 138 -12.78 -2.94 -5.00
C SER A 138 -12.28 -1.55 -5.42
N ALA A 139 -12.57 -1.14 -6.66
CA ALA A 139 -12.22 0.20 -7.16
C ALA A 139 -12.90 1.32 -6.36
N ALA A 140 -14.15 1.14 -5.94
CA ALA A 140 -14.85 2.11 -5.09
C ALA A 140 -14.19 2.25 -3.70
N ILE A 141 -13.76 1.15 -3.09
CA ILE A 141 -13.06 1.17 -1.80
C ILE A 141 -11.69 1.82 -1.94
N GLU A 142 -10.93 1.51 -2.98
CA GLU A 142 -9.65 2.18 -3.25
C GLU A 142 -9.82 3.68 -3.47
N SER A 143 -10.80 4.06 -4.28
CA SER A 143 -11.15 5.48 -4.49
C SER A 143 -11.48 6.19 -3.18
N ALA A 144 -12.29 5.55 -2.33
CA ALA A 144 -12.64 6.09 -1.03
C ALA A 144 -11.40 6.28 -0.13
N LEU A 145 -10.49 5.30 -0.08
CA LEU A 145 -9.23 5.41 0.66
C LEU A 145 -8.36 6.56 0.14
N VAL A 146 -8.22 6.70 -1.17
CA VAL A 146 -7.45 7.80 -1.80
C VAL A 146 -8.04 9.14 -1.46
N LEU A 147 -9.35 9.32 -1.62
CA LEU A 147 -10.04 10.59 -1.38
C LEU A 147 -10.02 10.96 0.11
N LEU A 148 -10.29 10.00 1.00
CA LEU A 148 -10.23 10.21 2.45
C LEU A 148 -8.81 10.55 2.91
N GLY A 149 -7.80 9.86 2.38
CA GLY A 149 -6.40 10.13 2.66
C GLY A 149 -5.97 11.52 2.21
N ALA A 150 -6.31 11.89 0.98
CA ALA A 150 -6.02 13.22 0.43
C ALA A 150 -6.71 14.33 1.22
N TRP A 151 -7.99 14.15 1.57
CA TRP A 151 -8.78 15.10 2.36
C TRP A 151 -8.22 15.25 3.78
N ALA A 152 -7.94 14.15 4.47
CA ALA A 152 -7.37 14.18 5.81
C ALA A 152 -5.99 14.85 5.83
N TYR A 153 -5.14 14.53 4.85
CA TYR A 153 -3.85 15.19 4.66
C TYR A 153 -4.02 16.70 4.45
N TRP A 154 -4.94 17.12 3.56
CA TRP A 154 -5.20 18.53 3.29
C TRP A 154 -5.61 19.30 4.54
N ILE A 155 -6.57 18.78 5.34
CA ILE A 155 -7.02 19.41 6.58
C ILE A 155 -5.84 19.58 7.56
N ALA A 156 -5.07 18.50 7.78
CA ALA A 156 -3.95 18.52 8.72
C ALA A 156 -2.84 19.47 8.26
N ALA A 157 -2.50 19.46 6.96
CA ALA A 157 -1.48 20.33 6.40
C ALA A 157 -1.91 21.80 6.36
N ARG A 158 -3.19 22.08 6.08
CA ARG A 158 -3.75 23.44 6.15
C ARG A 158 -3.68 23.99 7.56
N SER A 159 -4.08 23.21 8.58
CA SER A 159 -4.01 23.62 9.98
C SER A 159 -2.57 23.90 10.43
N ALA A 160 -1.62 23.06 10.02
CA ALA A 160 -0.20 23.26 10.31
C ALA A 160 0.36 24.52 9.60
N SER A 161 -0.04 24.78 8.35
CA SER A 161 0.43 25.95 7.58
C SER A 161 -0.10 27.27 8.13
N MET A 162 -1.30 27.30 8.65
CA MET A 162 -1.85 28.49 9.32
C MET A 162 -1.04 28.89 10.57
N ASN A 163 -0.53 27.88 11.31
CA ASN A 163 0.28 28.11 12.51
C ASN A 163 1.74 28.44 12.18
N ALA A 164 2.27 28.05 11.02
CA ALA A 164 3.69 28.15 10.65
C ALA A 164 4.00 29.17 9.55
N LYS A 165 3.06 30.05 9.16
CA LYS A 165 3.17 30.97 8.02
C LYS A 165 3.54 30.30 6.68
N GLN A 166 3.38 28.98 6.58
CA GLN A 166 3.59 28.23 5.33
C GLN A 166 2.40 28.47 4.36
N LYS A 167 2.67 28.34 3.06
CA LYS A 167 1.68 28.63 2.03
C LYS A 167 0.56 27.56 2.01
N PRO A 168 -0.71 27.86 2.38
CA PRO A 168 -1.81 26.88 2.37
C PRO A 168 -2.08 26.31 0.97
N ARG A 169 -1.65 27.02 -0.08
CA ARG A 169 -1.72 26.56 -1.48
C ARG A 169 -0.86 25.31 -1.73
N LEU A 170 0.28 25.16 -1.04
CA LEU A 170 1.10 23.96 -1.19
C LEU A 170 0.41 22.72 -0.61
N ALA A 171 -0.26 22.85 0.53
CA ALA A 171 -1.03 21.75 1.12
C ALA A 171 -2.17 21.29 0.20
N ALA A 172 -2.88 22.24 -0.43
CA ALA A 172 -3.91 21.92 -1.41
C ALA A 172 -3.33 21.26 -2.66
N ALA A 173 -2.22 21.76 -3.20
CA ALA A 173 -1.56 21.20 -4.37
C ALA A 173 -1.13 19.74 -4.13
N VAL A 174 -0.51 19.44 -2.98
CA VAL A 174 -0.10 18.08 -2.64
C VAL A 174 -1.31 17.14 -2.44
N ALA A 175 -2.38 17.62 -1.81
CA ALA A 175 -3.61 16.82 -1.66
C ALA A 175 -4.26 16.52 -3.03
N ILE A 176 -4.30 17.49 -3.93
CA ILE A 176 -4.78 17.32 -5.30
C ILE A 176 -3.89 16.29 -6.03
N LEU A 177 -2.58 16.39 -5.92
CA LEU A 177 -1.65 15.42 -6.53
C LEU A 177 -1.89 14.00 -6.01
N ILE A 178 -2.09 13.83 -4.71
CA ILE A 178 -2.40 12.50 -4.13
C ILE A 178 -3.70 11.96 -4.73
N ALA A 179 -4.75 12.78 -4.77
CA ALA A 179 -6.06 12.37 -5.30
C ALA A 179 -5.98 12.06 -6.80
N THR A 180 -5.42 12.95 -7.61
CA THR A 180 -5.35 12.77 -9.08
C THR A 180 -4.45 11.61 -9.46
N PHE A 181 -3.29 11.46 -8.83
CA PHE A 181 -2.36 10.37 -9.10
C PHE A 181 -2.95 9.02 -8.66
N GLY A 182 -3.58 8.96 -7.47
CA GLY A 182 -4.23 7.75 -7.00
C GLY A 182 -5.40 7.31 -7.89
N ILE A 183 -6.25 8.24 -8.32
CA ILE A 183 -7.35 7.95 -9.24
C ILE A 183 -6.83 7.57 -10.63
N LEU A 184 -5.75 8.20 -11.11
CA LEU A 184 -5.13 7.84 -12.38
C LEU A 184 -4.57 6.41 -12.36
N ILE A 185 -3.83 6.03 -11.30
CA ILE A 185 -3.35 4.65 -11.14
C ILE A 185 -4.52 3.68 -11.17
N LEU A 186 -5.56 3.95 -10.39
CA LEU A 186 -6.74 3.09 -10.34
C LEU A 186 -7.45 3.00 -11.69
N TYR A 187 -7.56 4.11 -12.42
CA TYR A 187 -8.11 4.12 -13.77
C TYR A 187 -7.30 3.24 -14.73
N LEU A 188 -5.98 3.35 -14.70
CA LEU A 188 -5.09 2.53 -15.51
C LEU A 188 -5.20 1.03 -15.15
N ASP A 189 -5.27 0.72 -13.85
CA ASP A 189 -5.44 -0.65 -13.38
C ASP A 189 -6.78 -1.27 -13.83
N VAL A 190 -7.87 -0.49 -13.80
CA VAL A 190 -9.21 -0.97 -14.19
C VAL A 190 -9.38 -1.05 -15.70
N SER A 191 -8.66 -0.22 -16.46
CA SER A 191 -8.75 -0.15 -17.93
C SER A 191 -7.81 -1.10 -18.67
N SER A 192 -6.87 -1.76 -17.96
CA SER A 192 -5.94 -2.76 -18.51
C SER A 192 -6.55 -4.15 -18.56
#